data_b267fbc6f4df4af71fdfa74fb6d045a7
#
_entry.id   b267fbc6f4df4af71fdfa74fb6d045a7
#
_cell.length_a   1.000
_cell.length_b   1.000
_cell.length_c   1.000
_cell.angle_alpha   90.00
_cell.angle_beta   90.00
_cell.angle_gamma   90.00
#
_symmetry.space_group_name_H-M   'P 1'
#
loop_
_entity.id
_entity.type
_entity.pdbx_description
1 polymer ?
#
loop_
_entity_poly.entity_id
_entity_poly.type
_entity_poly.pdbx_seq_one_letter_code
_entity_poly.pdbx_strand_id
1 'polypeptide(L)'
;MDDGSFDLVVIGAGPAGLAAAVYGASEGLDVLVLESNLPGGQAGSSSRIENYLGFPTGISGLDLTGRAYAQAQKFGAQVMVAKGAAKLACARPLYTVHLEDGGRIDARALIIASGAHYRKPAISNVSQFEGAGVYYAASRMESQLCAREEVVIVGGGNSAGQAAVFLAETAKHVHLLVRKDGLAETMSRYLVRRIEEHPAITLRTRTELVALDGDRHLDRVQWRDARTGVVEARDIRHVFMMTGAVPNTGWLDGCVALDERCFIRTGPDLSPEDLTTAAWPLVRSPYLLETNRPGVFAVGDVRGGNIKRVASAVGEGSIAVAFVHQVLRQ
;
A
#
# COMPACT_ATOMS: atom_id res chain seq x y z
N MET A 1 18.30 33.84 3.59
CA MET A 1 17.24 34.08 4.58
C MET A 1 16.49 32.77 4.68
N ASP A 2 16.56 32.16 5.82
CA ASP A 2 15.84 30.91 6.10
C ASP A 2 14.36 31.32 6.25
N ASP A 3 13.54 31.07 5.24
CA ASP A 3 12.14 31.47 5.21
C ASP A 3 11.24 30.49 5.99
N GLY A 4 11.86 29.57 6.75
CA GLY A 4 11.16 28.56 7.54
C GLY A 4 10.53 27.45 6.72
N SER A 5 10.86 27.34 5.42
CA SER A 5 10.39 26.25 4.54
C SER A 5 11.42 25.14 4.45
N PHE A 6 10.95 23.89 4.33
CA PHE A 6 11.78 22.71 4.10
C PHE A 6 12.09 22.54 2.60
N ASP A 7 13.26 22.01 2.26
CA ASP A 7 13.55 21.59 0.89
C ASP A 7 12.61 20.47 0.46
N LEU A 8 12.37 19.52 1.37
CA LEU A 8 11.52 18.36 1.13
C LEU A 8 10.66 18.04 2.36
N VAL A 9 9.35 17.97 2.15
CA VAL A 9 8.42 17.37 3.13
C VAL A 9 7.91 16.04 2.62
N VAL A 10 8.04 15.00 3.45
CA VAL A 10 7.59 13.63 3.17
C VAL A 10 6.35 13.33 4.00
N ILE A 11 5.27 12.90 3.37
CA ILE A 11 4.00 12.59 4.04
C ILE A 11 3.87 11.07 4.20
N GLY A 12 4.08 10.58 5.42
CA GLY A 12 4.06 9.17 5.79
C GLY A 12 5.45 8.60 6.04
N ALA A 13 5.64 7.93 7.19
CA ALA A 13 6.87 7.26 7.60
C ALA A 13 6.82 5.74 7.41
N GLY A 14 6.14 5.25 6.36
CA GLY A 14 6.27 3.88 5.89
C GLY A 14 7.58 3.65 5.13
N PRO A 15 7.85 2.44 4.58
CA PRO A 15 9.10 2.13 3.90
C PRO A 15 9.48 3.11 2.78
N ALA A 16 8.50 3.58 2.00
CA ALA A 16 8.74 4.55 0.93
C ALA A 16 9.17 5.92 1.47
N GLY A 17 8.46 6.42 2.48
CA GLY A 17 8.78 7.72 3.08
C GLY A 17 10.08 7.69 3.87
N LEU A 18 10.35 6.62 4.62
CA LEU A 18 11.61 6.46 5.33
C LEU A 18 12.79 6.36 4.36
N ALA A 19 12.64 5.68 3.22
CA ALA A 19 13.67 5.65 2.18
C ALA A 19 13.91 7.06 1.61
N ALA A 20 12.85 7.78 1.27
CA ALA A 20 12.97 9.16 0.79
C ALA A 20 13.67 10.06 1.82
N ALA A 21 13.35 9.91 3.11
CA ALA A 21 13.99 10.66 4.18
C ALA A 21 15.49 10.33 4.32
N VAL A 22 15.85 9.04 4.28
CA VAL A 22 17.26 8.60 4.35
C VAL A 22 18.06 9.19 3.19
N TYR A 23 17.59 9.03 1.96
CA TYR A 23 18.32 9.51 0.78
C TYR A 23 18.32 11.04 0.73
N GLY A 24 17.18 11.71 0.93
CA GLY A 24 17.12 13.17 0.91
C GLY A 24 18.05 13.82 1.92
N ALA A 25 18.00 13.39 3.18
CA ALA A 25 18.85 13.94 4.22
C ALA A 25 20.33 13.57 4.03
N SER A 26 20.65 12.34 3.59
CA SER A 26 22.03 11.94 3.32
C SER A 26 22.65 12.69 2.13
N GLU A 27 21.84 13.23 1.22
CA GLU A 27 22.25 14.03 0.08
C GLU A 27 22.17 15.54 0.35
N GLY A 28 21.92 15.94 1.61
CA GLY A 28 22.04 17.32 2.08
C GLY A 28 20.77 18.17 1.97
N LEU A 29 19.61 17.58 1.73
CA LEU A 29 18.33 18.29 1.79
C LEU A 29 17.88 18.49 3.24
N ASP A 30 17.24 19.62 3.54
CA ASP A 30 16.47 19.79 4.77
C ASP A 30 15.14 19.06 4.64
N VAL A 31 15.03 17.92 5.36
CA VAL A 31 13.92 16.96 5.23
C VAL A 31 13.09 16.90 6.49
N LEU A 32 11.79 17.12 6.32
CA LEU A 32 10.77 16.84 7.34
C LEU A 32 9.89 15.69 6.92
N VAL A 33 9.68 14.71 7.80
CA VAL A 33 8.70 13.62 7.64
C VAL A 33 7.51 13.87 8.56
N LEU A 34 6.30 13.83 8.02
CA LEU A 34 5.05 13.88 8.79
C LEU A 34 4.45 12.48 8.88
N GLU A 35 4.19 12.00 10.09
CA GLU A 35 3.57 10.69 10.33
C GLU A 35 2.36 10.83 11.26
N SER A 36 1.20 10.37 10.81
CA SER A 36 -0.07 10.49 11.55
C SER A 36 -0.16 9.57 12.77
N ASN A 37 0.54 8.43 12.73
CA ASN A 37 0.50 7.40 13.77
C ASN A 37 1.91 7.07 14.27
N LEU A 38 2.39 5.87 13.97
CA LEU A 38 3.72 5.38 14.32
C LEU A 38 4.53 5.11 13.06
N PRO A 39 5.84 5.44 13.06
CA PRO A 39 6.73 5.10 11.96
C PRO A 39 6.71 3.59 11.65
N GLY A 40 6.77 3.26 10.35
CA GLY A 40 6.79 1.88 9.88
C GLY A 40 5.67 1.53 8.91
N GLY A 41 4.54 2.25 8.98
CA GLY A 41 3.39 2.01 8.11
C GLY A 41 2.92 0.55 8.14
N GLN A 42 2.36 0.07 7.04
CA GLN A 42 1.88 -1.32 6.90
C GLN A 42 2.99 -2.38 7.09
N ALA A 43 4.22 -2.06 6.71
CA ALA A 43 5.33 -2.98 6.88
C ALA A 43 5.69 -3.18 8.36
N GLY A 44 5.58 -2.13 9.17
CA GLY A 44 5.87 -2.20 10.61
C GLY A 44 5.00 -3.18 11.39
N SER A 45 3.77 -3.43 10.93
CA SER A 45 2.84 -4.39 11.55
C SER A 45 3.10 -5.84 11.12
N SER A 46 3.97 -6.10 10.14
CA SER A 46 4.26 -7.45 9.68
C SER A 46 5.11 -8.21 10.69
N SER A 47 4.67 -9.38 11.10
CA SER A 47 5.41 -10.24 12.05
C SER A 47 6.77 -10.65 11.50
N ARG A 48 6.85 -10.93 10.18
CA ARG A 48 8.08 -11.33 9.50
C ARG A 48 8.03 -10.98 8.02
N ILE A 49 9.12 -10.39 7.52
CA ILE A 49 9.35 -10.07 6.10
C ILE A 49 10.50 -10.94 5.62
N GLU A 50 10.22 -11.92 4.76
CA GLU A 50 11.22 -12.90 4.31
C GLU A 50 11.76 -12.62 2.90
N ASN A 51 11.05 -11.77 2.14
CA ASN A 51 11.38 -11.44 0.75
C ASN A 51 12.04 -10.06 0.59
N TYR A 52 12.57 -9.48 1.66
CA TYR A 52 13.36 -8.26 1.57
C TYR A 52 14.85 -8.62 1.42
N LEU A 53 15.48 -8.09 0.38
CA LEU A 53 16.88 -8.38 0.04
C LEU A 53 17.82 -8.09 1.21
N GLY A 54 18.74 -9.01 1.50
CA GLY A 54 19.74 -8.88 2.55
C GLY A 54 19.37 -9.54 3.88
N PHE A 55 18.17 -10.12 4.00
CA PHE A 55 17.70 -10.80 5.20
C PHE A 55 17.32 -12.27 4.90
N PRO A 56 18.29 -13.17 4.76
CA PRO A 56 18.05 -14.57 4.34
C PRO A 56 17.20 -15.37 5.34
N THR A 57 17.17 -14.96 6.60
CA THR A 57 16.32 -15.55 7.65
C THR A 57 15.05 -14.78 7.91
N GLY A 58 14.78 -13.73 7.12
CA GLY A 58 13.71 -12.76 7.37
C GLY A 58 14.05 -11.75 8.47
N ILE A 59 13.21 -10.73 8.57
CA ILE A 59 13.28 -9.69 9.61
C ILE A 59 11.86 -9.31 10.00
N SER A 60 11.61 -8.95 11.26
CA SER A 60 10.31 -8.39 11.65
C SER A 60 10.09 -7.03 10.98
N GLY A 61 8.84 -6.69 10.67
CA GLY A 61 8.51 -5.38 10.11
C GLY A 61 8.93 -4.26 11.05
N LEU A 62 8.73 -4.45 12.36
CA LEU A 62 9.13 -3.50 13.39
C LEU A 62 10.64 -3.25 13.38
N ASP A 63 11.47 -4.30 13.34
CA ASP A 63 12.93 -4.15 13.30
C ASP A 63 13.40 -3.48 12.02
N LEU A 64 12.85 -3.86 10.87
CA LEU A 64 13.22 -3.27 9.58
C LEU A 64 12.91 -1.78 9.56
N THR A 65 11.70 -1.40 9.93
CA THR A 65 11.27 0.00 9.89
C THR A 65 11.87 0.83 11.01
N GLY A 66 12.11 0.25 12.18
CA GLY A 66 12.84 0.89 13.28
C GLY A 66 14.29 1.23 12.89
N ARG A 67 14.97 0.33 12.18
CA ARG A 67 16.32 0.61 11.62
C ARG A 67 16.28 1.72 10.58
N ALA A 68 15.31 1.72 9.68
CA ALA A 68 15.15 2.76 8.68
C ALA A 68 14.85 4.13 9.31
N TYR A 69 14.02 4.17 10.35
CA TYR A 69 13.72 5.37 11.12
C TYR A 69 14.99 5.94 11.79
N ALA A 70 15.72 5.10 12.52
CA ALA A 70 17.00 5.51 13.14
C ALA A 70 18.03 5.98 12.09
N GLN A 71 18.03 5.37 10.91
CA GLN A 71 18.91 5.76 9.81
C GLN A 71 18.55 7.14 9.25
N ALA A 72 17.24 7.43 9.07
CA ALA A 72 16.79 8.76 8.63
C ALA A 72 17.21 9.86 9.63
N GLN A 73 16.99 9.61 10.93
CA GLN A 73 17.43 10.53 12.00
C GLN A 73 18.95 10.72 12.03
N LYS A 74 19.73 9.66 11.83
CA LYS A 74 21.20 9.73 11.76
C LYS A 74 21.68 10.70 10.68
N PHE A 75 20.99 10.79 9.54
CA PHE A 75 21.33 11.73 8.47
C PHE A 75 20.72 13.12 8.64
N GLY A 76 19.98 13.35 9.73
CA GLY A 76 19.44 14.67 10.07
C GLY A 76 17.99 14.90 9.63
N ALA A 77 17.29 13.90 9.07
CA ALA A 77 15.87 14.05 8.79
C ALA A 77 15.08 14.28 10.09
N GLN A 78 14.24 15.31 10.08
CA GLN A 78 13.32 15.58 11.17
C GLN A 78 12.06 14.70 10.97
N VAL A 79 11.53 14.12 12.04
CA VAL A 79 10.31 13.31 11.98
C VAL A 79 9.32 13.78 13.03
N MET A 80 8.17 14.25 12.59
CA MET A 80 7.05 14.63 13.45
C MET A 80 6.04 13.47 13.50
N VAL A 81 5.94 12.84 14.65
CA VAL A 81 4.99 11.73 14.92
C VAL A 81 3.69 12.28 15.50
N ALA A 82 2.58 11.59 15.25
CA ALA A 82 1.22 12.03 15.59
C ALA A 82 0.85 13.39 14.97
N LYS A 83 1.31 13.61 13.74
CA LYS A 83 1.03 14.80 12.93
C LYS A 83 0.51 14.38 11.56
N GLY A 84 -0.81 14.30 11.42
CA GLY A 84 -1.49 13.99 10.17
C GLY A 84 -1.60 15.21 9.26
N ALA A 85 -1.48 14.99 7.94
CA ALA A 85 -1.79 15.97 6.92
C ALA A 85 -3.32 16.00 6.71
N ALA A 86 -3.92 17.18 6.91
CA ALA A 86 -5.37 17.40 6.74
C ALA A 86 -5.73 17.96 5.36
N LYS A 87 -4.83 18.75 4.75
CA LYS A 87 -5.05 19.36 3.43
C LYS A 87 -3.73 19.77 2.80
N LEU A 88 -3.65 19.67 1.47
CA LEU A 88 -2.57 20.23 0.67
C LEU A 88 -3.05 21.49 -0.06
N ALA A 89 -2.39 22.63 0.16
CA ALA A 89 -2.55 23.82 -0.65
C ALA A 89 -1.54 23.79 -1.81
N CYS A 90 -2.05 23.72 -3.04
CA CYS A 90 -1.25 23.51 -4.25
C CYS A 90 -0.82 24.82 -4.95
N ALA A 91 -0.80 25.94 -4.23
CA ALA A 91 -0.33 27.22 -4.76
C ALA A 91 1.22 27.26 -4.75
N ARG A 92 1.81 27.82 -5.82
CA ARG A 92 3.25 28.09 -5.90
C ARG A 92 3.57 29.51 -5.39
N PRO A 93 4.80 29.82 -4.96
CA PRO A 93 6.04 29.04 -5.17
C PRO A 93 6.28 27.91 -4.14
N LEU A 94 5.63 27.92 -2.99
CA LEU A 94 5.73 26.90 -1.95
C LEU A 94 4.45 26.09 -1.83
N TYR A 95 4.57 24.84 -1.47
CA TYR A 95 3.46 23.99 -1.11
C TYR A 95 3.22 24.07 0.39
N THR A 96 1.98 24.32 0.82
CA THR A 96 1.64 24.34 2.23
C THR A 96 0.84 23.10 2.60
N VAL A 97 1.37 22.30 3.53
CA VAL A 97 0.65 21.19 4.16
C VAL A 97 -0.01 21.69 5.43
N HIS A 98 -1.35 21.65 5.47
CA HIS A 98 -2.12 21.91 6.68
C HIS A 98 -2.20 20.63 7.51
N LEU A 99 -1.93 20.73 8.80
CA LEU A 99 -1.97 19.63 9.75
C LEU A 99 -3.35 19.51 10.41
N GLU A 100 -3.68 18.31 10.90
CA GLU A 100 -4.94 18.03 11.61
C GLU A 100 -5.11 18.86 12.89
N ASP A 101 -4.03 19.28 13.53
CA ASP A 101 -4.02 20.15 14.72
C ASP A 101 -4.08 21.66 14.41
N GLY A 102 -4.24 22.03 13.14
CA GLY A 102 -4.31 23.41 12.67
C GLY A 102 -2.94 24.03 12.34
N GLY A 103 -1.83 23.33 12.55
CA GLY A 103 -0.50 23.74 12.12
C GLY A 103 -0.38 23.79 10.59
N ARG A 104 0.69 24.41 10.11
CA ARG A 104 1.04 24.42 8.69
C ARG A 104 2.55 24.26 8.50
N ILE A 105 2.94 23.59 7.42
CA ILE A 105 4.33 23.36 7.02
C ILE A 105 4.47 23.77 5.57
N ASP A 106 5.46 24.60 5.27
CA ASP A 106 5.76 25.04 3.92
C ASP A 106 6.95 24.24 3.35
N ALA A 107 6.86 23.84 2.09
CA ALA A 107 7.83 23.01 1.42
C ALA A 107 8.09 23.43 -0.03
N ARG A 108 9.35 23.30 -0.48
CA ARG A 108 9.74 23.51 -1.88
C ARG A 108 9.37 22.29 -2.76
N ALA A 109 9.49 21.09 -2.19
CA ALA A 109 9.07 19.85 -2.83
C ALA A 109 8.36 18.93 -1.83
N LEU A 110 7.49 18.04 -2.34
CA LEU A 110 6.74 17.08 -1.55
C LEU A 110 6.91 15.65 -2.08
N ILE A 111 7.03 14.69 -1.17
CA ILE A 111 6.84 13.27 -1.48
C ILE A 111 5.65 12.73 -0.68
N ILE A 112 4.58 12.36 -1.39
CA ILE A 112 3.40 11.75 -0.82
C ILE A 112 3.65 10.24 -0.70
N ALA A 113 3.86 9.76 0.52
CA ALA A 113 4.11 8.36 0.88
C ALA A 113 3.09 7.87 1.91
N SER A 114 1.86 8.44 1.90
CA SER A 114 0.79 8.19 2.87
C SER A 114 0.23 6.77 2.81
N GLY A 115 0.66 5.96 1.84
CA GLY A 115 0.31 4.56 1.73
C GLY A 115 -1.16 4.30 1.44
N ALA A 116 -1.57 3.06 1.67
CA ALA A 116 -2.94 2.61 1.53
C ALA A 116 -3.27 1.64 2.67
N HIS A 117 -4.53 1.54 3.04
CA HIS A 117 -4.98 0.54 3.99
C HIS A 117 -5.80 -0.54 3.27
N TYR A 118 -5.58 -1.80 3.66
CA TYR A 118 -6.37 -2.90 3.14
C TYR A 118 -7.74 -2.93 3.81
N ARG A 119 -8.77 -3.20 3.01
CA ARG A 119 -10.12 -3.42 3.54
C ARG A 119 -10.12 -4.70 4.35
N LYS A 120 -10.13 -4.58 5.67
CA LYS A 120 -10.23 -5.72 6.58
C LYS A 120 -11.71 -6.14 6.72
N PRO A 121 -11.99 -7.45 6.83
CA PRO A 121 -13.33 -7.89 7.24
C PRO A 121 -13.60 -7.45 8.68
N ALA A 122 -14.87 -7.42 9.08
CA ALA A 122 -15.27 -7.06 10.44
C ALA A 122 -15.02 -8.22 11.43
N ILE A 123 -13.75 -8.68 11.48
CA ILE A 123 -13.28 -9.74 12.38
C ILE A 123 -12.24 -9.10 13.30
N SER A 124 -12.51 -9.11 14.61
CA SER A 124 -11.72 -8.31 15.59
C SER A 124 -10.26 -8.73 15.70
N ASN A 125 -9.94 -10.01 15.50
CA ASN A 125 -8.61 -10.59 15.69
C ASN A 125 -7.82 -10.81 14.37
N VAL A 126 -8.22 -10.23 13.24
CA VAL A 126 -7.51 -10.36 11.96
C VAL A 126 -6.03 -9.98 12.09
N SER A 127 -5.75 -8.88 12.81
CA SER A 127 -4.39 -8.37 12.97
C SER A 127 -3.46 -9.32 13.74
N GLN A 128 -3.99 -10.22 14.57
CA GLN A 128 -3.21 -11.23 15.28
C GLN A 128 -2.53 -12.21 14.32
N PHE A 129 -3.20 -12.51 13.20
CA PHE A 129 -2.76 -13.52 12.23
C PHE A 129 -2.09 -12.94 10.99
N GLU A 130 -1.89 -11.61 10.92
CA GLU A 130 -1.19 -10.96 9.80
C GLU A 130 0.27 -11.45 9.73
N GLY A 131 0.64 -12.07 8.59
CA GLY A 131 1.93 -12.75 8.41
C GLY A 131 2.05 -14.13 9.09
N ALA A 132 1.03 -14.53 9.89
CA ALA A 132 0.98 -15.81 10.60
C ALA A 132 -0.28 -16.63 10.20
N GLY A 133 -0.69 -16.53 8.93
CA GLY A 133 -1.84 -17.21 8.35
C GLY A 133 -2.78 -16.29 7.57
N VAL A 134 -2.73 -14.96 7.79
CA VAL A 134 -3.48 -13.98 6.99
C VAL A 134 -2.51 -13.17 6.13
N TYR A 135 -2.76 -13.14 4.82
CA TYR A 135 -1.93 -12.50 3.81
C TYR A 135 -2.75 -11.55 2.94
N TYR A 136 -2.13 -10.46 2.45
CA TYR A 136 -2.76 -9.48 1.55
C TYR A 136 -2.19 -9.51 0.13
N ALA A 137 -1.31 -10.47 -0.15
CA ALA A 137 -0.77 -10.74 -1.48
C ALA A 137 -0.58 -12.25 -1.66
N ALA A 138 -0.64 -12.74 -2.89
CA ALA A 138 -0.31 -14.11 -3.25
C ALA A 138 0.95 -14.06 -4.13
N SER A 139 2.12 -14.24 -3.52
CA SER A 139 3.39 -14.34 -4.22
C SER A 139 3.91 -15.79 -4.18
N ARG A 140 5.06 -16.00 -4.84
CA ARG A 140 5.69 -17.32 -4.85
C ARG A 140 6.06 -17.82 -3.45
N MET A 141 6.34 -16.89 -2.53
CA MET A 141 6.67 -17.23 -1.15
C MET A 141 5.44 -17.78 -0.41
N GLU A 142 4.33 -17.04 -0.45
CA GLU A 142 3.09 -17.50 0.21
C GLU A 142 2.57 -18.79 -0.42
N SER A 143 2.74 -18.98 -1.74
CA SER A 143 2.41 -20.23 -2.43
C SER A 143 3.23 -21.43 -1.91
N GLN A 144 4.50 -21.21 -1.55
CA GLN A 144 5.34 -22.26 -0.96
C GLN A 144 4.94 -22.55 0.50
N LEU A 145 4.58 -21.52 1.28
CA LEU A 145 4.14 -21.68 2.67
C LEU A 145 2.86 -22.52 2.78
N CYS A 146 1.95 -22.39 1.82
CA CYS A 146 0.67 -23.11 1.80
C CYS A 146 0.65 -24.31 0.81
N ALA A 147 1.82 -24.76 0.34
CA ALA A 147 1.89 -25.87 -0.60
C ALA A 147 1.25 -27.14 -0.03
N ARG A 148 0.36 -27.76 -0.83
CA ARG A 148 -0.41 -28.98 -0.46
C ARG A 148 -1.39 -28.79 0.70
N GLU A 149 -1.66 -27.55 1.13
CA GLU A 149 -2.68 -27.22 2.12
C GLU A 149 -3.92 -26.63 1.45
N GLU A 150 -5.03 -26.63 2.19
CA GLU A 150 -6.23 -25.90 1.78
C GLU A 150 -6.05 -24.42 2.11
N VAL A 151 -6.50 -23.54 1.22
CA VAL A 151 -6.39 -22.11 1.40
C VAL A 151 -7.75 -21.43 1.17
N VAL A 152 -7.93 -20.29 1.83
CA VAL A 152 -9.09 -19.42 1.62
C VAL A 152 -8.63 -18.14 0.94
N ILE A 153 -9.35 -17.71 -0.08
CA ILE A 153 -9.21 -16.39 -0.71
C ILE A 153 -10.50 -15.61 -0.50
N VAL A 154 -10.40 -14.42 0.04
CA VAL A 154 -11.54 -13.52 0.25
C VAL A 154 -11.48 -12.38 -0.74
N GLY A 155 -12.42 -12.33 -1.68
CA GLY A 155 -12.50 -11.27 -2.68
C GLY A 155 -13.10 -11.73 -4.01
N GLY A 156 -13.70 -10.80 -4.76
CA GLY A 156 -14.37 -11.10 -6.03
C GLY A 156 -13.82 -10.32 -7.23
N GLY A 157 -12.70 -9.61 -7.09
CA GLY A 157 -12.08 -8.87 -8.19
C GLY A 157 -10.95 -9.62 -8.90
N ASN A 158 -10.36 -9.00 -9.93
CA ASN A 158 -9.28 -9.59 -10.71
C ASN A 158 -8.10 -10.07 -9.85
N SER A 159 -7.72 -9.34 -8.81
CA SER A 159 -6.64 -9.74 -7.91
C SER A 159 -6.95 -11.05 -7.18
N ALA A 160 -8.19 -11.23 -6.72
CA ALA A 160 -8.63 -12.49 -6.11
C ALA A 160 -8.62 -13.65 -7.11
N GLY A 161 -9.10 -13.41 -8.34
CA GLY A 161 -9.09 -14.41 -9.41
C GLY A 161 -7.67 -14.84 -9.81
N GLN A 162 -6.76 -13.89 -9.95
CA GLN A 162 -5.35 -14.18 -10.23
C GLN A 162 -4.70 -14.97 -9.10
N ALA A 163 -4.94 -14.58 -7.84
CA ALA A 163 -4.46 -15.29 -6.67
C ALA A 163 -5.02 -16.73 -6.60
N ALA A 164 -6.31 -16.92 -6.89
CA ALA A 164 -6.94 -18.23 -6.88
C ALA A 164 -6.32 -19.18 -7.89
N VAL A 165 -6.16 -18.74 -9.12
CA VAL A 165 -5.53 -19.54 -10.20
C VAL A 165 -4.07 -19.83 -9.89
N PHE A 166 -3.33 -18.84 -9.39
CA PHE A 166 -1.91 -18.99 -9.05
C PHE A 166 -1.70 -19.97 -7.87
N LEU A 167 -2.46 -19.83 -6.79
CA LEU A 167 -2.33 -20.70 -5.62
C LEU A 167 -2.81 -22.13 -5.91
N ALA A 168 -3.79 -22.31 -6.79
CA ALA A 168 -4.28 -23.64 -7.17
C ALA A 168 -3.22 -24.51 -7.86
N GLU A 169 -2.10 -23.93 -8.35
CA GLU A 169 -0.98 -24.69 -8.92
C GLU A 169 -0.21 -25.50 -7.87
N THR A 170 -0.26 -25.08 -6.59
CA THR A 170 0.56 -25.68 -5.52
C THR A 170 -0.26 -26.09 -4.29
N ALA A 171 -1.33 -25.38 -3.99
CA ALA A 171 -2.24 -25.69 -2.89
C ALA A 171 -3.02 -26.99 -3.16
N LYS A 172 -3.42 -27.68 -2.10
CA LYS A 172 -4.31 -28.85 -2.19
C LYS A 172 -5.68 -28.44 -2.70
N HIS A 173 -6.21 -27.32 -2.20
CA HIS A 173 -7.50 -26.79 -2.61
C HIS A 173 -7.63 -25.30 -2.26
N VAL A 174 -8.35 -24.56 -3.10
CA VAL A 174 -8.62 -23.12 -2.95
C VAL A 174 -10.11 -22.87 -2.76
N HIS A 175 -10.50 -22.29 -1.63
CA HIS A 175 -11.87 -21.81 -1.39
C HIS A 175 -11.92 -20.32 -1.68
N LEU A 176 -12.56 -19.93 -2.79
CA LEU A 176 -12.74 -18.52 -3.15
C LEU A 176 -14.07 -18.00 -2.60
N LEU A 177 -14.02 -17.18 -1.56
CA LEU A 177 -15.18 -16.59 -0.90
C LEU A 177 -15.56 -15.24 -1.52
N VAL A 178 -16.78 -15.12 -2.00
CA VAL A 178 -17.30 -13.92 -2.67
C VAL A 178 -18.64 -13.52 -2.05
N ARG A 179 -18.75 -12.28 -1.60
CA ARG A 179 -19.99 -11.77 -0.98
C ARG A 179 -21.14 -11.59 -1.97
N LYS A 180 -20.82 -11.36 -3.25
CA LYS A 180 -21.79 -11.21 -4.35
C LYS A 180 -22.28 -12.55 -4.88
N ASP A 181 -23.26 -12.50 -5.78
CA ASP A 181 -23.88 -13.67 -6.43
C ASP A 181 -22.95 -14.38 -7.42
N GLY A 182 -21.89 -13.70 -7.86
CA GLY A 182 -20.94 -14.23 -8.83
C GLY A 182 -19.74 -13.30 -9.03
N LEU A 183 -18.94 -13.62 -10.02
CA LEU A 183 -17.69 -12.94 -10.36
C LEU A 183 -17.83 -11.99 -11.57
N ALA A 184 -18.89 -12.15 -12.37
CA ALA A 184 -19.01 -11.55 -13.71
C ALA A 184 -18.98 -10.01 -13.72
N GLU A 185 -19.44 -9.36 -12.63
CA GLU A 185 -19.47 -7.89 -12.53
C GLU A 185 -18.11 -7.26 -12.18
N THR A 186 -17.19 -8.04 -11.59
CA THR A 186 -15.98 -7.49 -10.96
C THR A 186 -14.71 -8.17 -11.39
N MET A 187 -14.82 -9.23 -12.21
CA MET A 187 -13.69 -10.03 -12.68
C MET A 187 -13.76 -10.23 -14.20
N SER A 188 -12.59 -10.22 -14.85
CA SER A 188 -12.48 -10.45 -16.28
C SER A 188 -12.91 -11.87 -16.66
N ARG A 189 -13.62 -12.00 -17.79
CA ARG A 189 -14.22 -13.27 -18.25
C ARG A 189 -13.23 -14.43 -18.34
N TYR A 190 -11.99 -14.18 -18.74
CA TYR A 190 -10.98 -15.23 -18.82
C TYR A 190 -10.59 -15.82 -17.45
N LEU A 191 -10.57 -14.99 -16.40
CA LEU A 191 -10.32 -15.46 -15.03
C LEU A 191 -11.52 -16.24 -14.49
N VAL A 192 -12.74 -15.72 -14.71
CA VAL A 192 -13.97 -16.43 -14.32
C VAL A 192 -13.96 -17.83 -14.90
N ARG A 193 -13.71 -17.96 -16.20
CA ARG A 193 -13.65 -19.26 -16.88
C ARG A 193 -12.57 -20.18 -16.28
N ARG A 194 -11.36 -19.65 -16.05
CA ARG A 194 -10.28 -20.44 -15.43
C ARG A 194 -10.62 -20.94 -14.03
N ILE A 195 -11.33 -20.14 -13.24
CA ILE A 195 -11.78 -20.52 -11.90
C ILE A 195 -12.85 -21.62 -11.98
N GLU A 196 -13.84 -21.45 -12.85
CA GLU A 196 -14.94 -22.40 -13.00
C GLU A 196 -14.49 -23.77 -13.54
N GLU A 197 -13.49 -23.77 -14.43
CA GLU A 197 -12.92 -24.98 -15.03
C GLU A 197 -11.85 -25.67 -14.15
N HIS A 198 -11.35 -25.01 -13.08
CA HIS A 198 -10.23 -25.53 -12.31
C HIS A 198 -10.68 -26.48 -11.19
N PRO A 199 -10.29 -27.77 -11.19
CA PRO A 199 -10.78 -28.78 -10.23
C PRO A 199 -10.39 -28.54 -8.79
N ALA A 200 -9.27 -27.80 -8.54
CA ALA A 200 -8.81 -27.46 -7.20
C ALA A 200 -9.37 -26.13 -6.68
N ILE A 201 -10.30 -25.47 -7.38
CA ILE A 201 -10.92 -24.22 -6.93
C ILE A 201 -12.41 -24.43 -6.68
N THR A 202 -12.87 -24.08 -5.50
CA THR A 202 -14.31 -24.00 -5.20
C THR A 202 -14.71 -22.54 -5.04
N LEU A 203 -15.55 -22.04 -5.94
CA LEU A 203 -16.18 -20.72 -5.81
C LEU A 203 -17.36 -20.81 -4.82
N ARG A 204 -17.32 -20.02 -3.77
CA ARG A 204 -18.37 -19.87 -2.77
C ARG A 204 -18.94 -18.46 -2.86
N THR A 205 -20.04 -18.33 -3.60
CA THR A 205 -20.79 -17.07 -3.72
C THR A 205 -21.62 -16.81 -2.47
N ARG A 206 -21.99 -15.54 -2.24
CA ARG A 206 -22.75 -15.09 -1.07
C ARG A 206 -22.14 -15.57 0.25
N THR A 207 -20.82 -15.74 0.27
CA THR A 207 -20.10 -16.30 1.43
C THR A 207 -19.11 -15.28 1.95
N GLU A 208 -19.09 -15.11 3.26
CA GLU A 208 -18.19 -14.20 3.96
C GLU A 208 -17.43 -14.90 5.08
N LEU A 209 -16.17 -14.56 5.25
CA LEU A 209 -15.37 -14.98 6.39
C LEU A 209 -15.87 -14.27 7.64
N VAL A 210 -16.16 -15.02 8.72
CA VAL A 210 -16.79 -14.48 9.93
C VAL A 210 -15.94 -14.66 11.19
N ALA A 211 -15.06 -15.66 11.25
CA ALA A 211 -14.18 -15.86 12.38
C ALA A 211 -12.85 -16.50 11.99
N LEU A 212 -11.84 -16.22 12.78
CA LEU A 212 -10.49 -16.77 12.72
C LEU A 212 -10.13 -17.28 14.12
N ASP A 213 -9.59 -18.49 14.20
CA ASP A 213 -9.17 -19.14 15.46
C ASP A 213 -7.73 -19.61 15.36
N GLY A 214 -7.00 -19.55 16.47
CA GLY A 214 -5.60 -19.99 16.60
C GLY A 214 -4.93 -19.27 17.77
N ASP A 215 -3.72 -19.68 18.10
CA ASP A 215 -2.89 -19.04 19.13
C ASP A 215 -1.83 -18.13 18.46
N ARG A 216 -0.68 -18.66 18.10
CA ARG A 216 0.42 -17.93 17.43
C ARG A 216 0.25 -17.88 15.92
N HIS A 217 -0.45 -18.86 15.36
CA HIS A 217 -0.75 -19.00 13.95
C HIS A 217 -2.24 -19.24 13.79
N LEU A 218 -2.75 -18.96 12.60
CA LEU A 218 -4.10 -19.33 12.24
C LEU A 218 -4.22 -20.85 12.13
N ASP A 219 -5.21 -21.45 12.82
CA ASP A 219 -5.48 -22.89 12.77
C ASP A 219 -6.81 -23.20 12.12
N ARG A 220 -7.81 -22.31 12.31
CA ARG A 220 -9.19 -22.54 11.86
C ARG A 220 -9.83 -21.27 11.36
N VAL A 221 -10.68 -21.42 10.34
CA VAL A 221 -11.52 -20.35 9.81
C VAL A 221 -12.99 -20.73 9.90
N GLN A 222 -13.87 -19.71 9.96
CA GLN A 222 -15.30 -19.90 9.81
C GLN A 222 -15.82 -18.95 8.74
N TRP A 223 -16.67 -19.46 7.87
CA TRP A 223 -17.39 -18.64 6.90
C TRP A 223 -18.89 -18.90 6.98
N ARG A 224 -19.66 -17.90 6.61
CA ARG A 224 -21.12 -17.94 6.60
C ARG A 224 -21.64 -17.79 5.19
N ASP A 225 -22.54 -18.70 4.76
CA ASP A 225 -23.36 -18.51 3.58
C ASP A 225 -24.50 -17.53 3.92
N ALA A 226 -24.53 -16.37 3.29
CA ALA A 226 -25.51 -15.31 3.57
C ALA A 226 -26.93 -15.68 3.13
N ARG A 227 -27.08 -16.67 2.24
CA ARG A 227 -28.38 -17.15 1.75
C ARG A 227 -29.07 -18.06 2.75
N THR A 228 -28.29 -18.96 3.36
CA THR A 228 -28.81 -20.00 4.27
C THR A 228 -28.61 -19.66 5.75
N GLY A 229 -27.69 -18.72 6.04
CA GLY A 229 -27.25 -18.41 7.39
C GLY A 229 -26.32 -19.47 8.00
N VAL A 230 -26.02 -20.56 7.28
CA VAL A 230 -25.19 -21.66 7.76
C VAL A 230 -23.75 -21.18 7.93
N VAL A 231 -23.18 -21.47 9.10
CA VAL A 231 -21.77 -21.25 9.41
C VAL A 231 -21.03 -22.57 9.29
N GLU A 232 -19.99 -22.60 8.47
CA GLU A 232 -19.11 -23.75 8.29
C GLU A 232 -17.74 -23.43 8.88
N ALA A 233 -17.21 -24.29 9.73
CA ALA A 233 -15.86 -24.21 10.29
C ALA A 233 -14.93 -25.19 9.57
N ARG A 234 -13.70 -24.75 9.28
CA ARG A 234 -12.66 -25.55 8.61
C ARG A 234 -11.30 -25.34 9.27
N ASP A 235 -10.54 -26.41 9.40
CA ASP A 235 -9.15 -26.36 9.85
C ASP A 235 -8.26 -25.95 8.65
N ILE A 236 -8.22 -24.64 8.41
CA ILE A 236 -7.44 -24.00 7.32
C ILE A 236 -6.57 -22.91 7.94
N ARG A 237 -5.29 -22.94 7.61
CA ARG A 237 -4.25 -22.08 8.20
C ARG A 237 -3.83 -20.91 7.33
N HIS A 238 -4.36 -20.79 6.11
CA HIS A 238 -3.94 -19.78 5.15
C HIS A 238 -5.13 -19.06 4.54
N VAL A 239 -5.23 -17.76 4.80
CA VAL A 239 -6.26 -16.86 4.28
C VAL A 239 -5.64 -15.71 3.51
N PHE A 240 -6.06 -15.51 2.29
CA PHE A 240 -5.61 -14.44 1.40
C PHE A 240 -6.70 -13.38 1.29
N MET A 241 -6.48 -12.20 1.84
CA MET A 241 -7.41 -11.07 1.82
C MET A 241 -7.22 -10.24 0.55
N MET A 242 -7.97 -10.56 -0.50
CA MET A 242 -7.97 -9.84 -1.77
C MET A 242 -9.14 -8.85 -1.86
N THR A 243 -9.44 -8.18 -0.77
CA THR A 243 -10.58 -7.25 -0.60
C THR A 243 -10.30 -5.85 -1.16
N GLY A 244 -9.10 -5.63 -1.68
CA GLY A 244 -8.62 -4.36 -2.22
C GLY A 244 -8.02 -3.44 -1.16
N ALA A 245 -7.26 -2.47 -1.64
CA ALA A 245 -6.68 -1.40 -0.83
C ALA A 245 -7.39 -0.08 -1.12
N VAL A 246 -7.44 0.78 -0.11
CA VAL A 246 -7.93 2.16 -0.21
C VAL A 246 -6.75 3.08 0.04
N PRO A 247 -6.34 3.92 -0.93
CA PRO A 247 -5.23 4.83 -0.73
C PRO A 247 -5.59 5.95 0.25
N ASN A 248 -4.60 6.41 1.00
CA ASN A 248 -4.79 7.50 1.95
C ASN A 248 -4.63 8.86 1.24
N THR A 249 -5.64 9.22 0.42
CA THR A 249 -5.63 10.40 -0.47
C THR A 249 -6.72 11.42 -0.16
N GLY A 250 -7.60 11.17 0.81
CA GLY A 250 -8.73 12.04 1.12
C GLY A 250 -8.35 13.47 1.50
N TRP A 251 -7.15 13.69 2.02
CA TRP A 251 -6.61 14.99 2.41
C TRP A 251 -6.11 15.84 1.22
N LEU A 252 -6.01 15.27 0.02
CA LEU A 252 -5.49 15.94 -1.17
C LEU A 252 -6.52 16.84 -1.89
N ASP A 253 -7.81 16.63 -1.65
CA ASP A 253 -8.94 17.50 -2.04
C ASP A 253 -8.83 18.10 -3.46
N GLY A 254 -8.64 17.24 -4.47
CA GLY A 254 -8.55 17.66 -5.88
C GLY A 254 -7.23 18.33 -6.28
N CYS A 255 -6.27 18.42 -5.38
CA CYS A 255 -4.98 19.03 -5.66
C CYS A 255 -4.15 18.23 -6.69
N VAL A 256 -4.19 16.91 -6.64
CA VAL A 256 -3.48 16.02 -7.56
C VAL A 256 -4.45 15.10 -8.31
N ALA A 257 -4.04 14.63 -9.48
CA ALA A 257 -4.83 13.71 -10.29
C ALA A 257 -4.89 12.33 -9.64
N LEU A 258 -6.10 11.78 -9.52
CA LEU A 258 -6.37 10.45 -8.97
C LEU A 258 -6.97 9.55 -10.07
N ASP A 259 -6.74 8.24 -9.94
CA ASP A 259 -7.44 7.24 -10.74
C ASP A 259 -8.85 6.96 -10.20
N GLU A 260 -9.62 6.11 -10.88
CA GLU A 260 -10.99 5.71 -10.49
C GLU A 260 -11.07 5.02 -9.10
N ARG A 261 -9.93 4.54 -8.59
CA ARG A 261 -9.80 3.90 -7.27
C ARG A 261 -9.19 4.84 -6.23
N CYS A 262 -9.06 6.12 -6.56
CA CYS A 262 -8.45 7.17 -5.75
C CYS A 262 -6.94 7.04 -5.51
N PHE A 263 -6.19 6.21 -6.27
CA PHE A 263 -4.73 6.22 -6.24
C PHE A 263 -4.17 7.41 -7.03
N ILE A 264 -3.03 7.94 -6.58
CA ILE A 264 -2.40 9.09 -7.25
C ILE A 264 -1.79 8.65 -8.59
N ARG A 265 -2.14 9.37 -9.67
CA ARG A 265 -1.50 9.21 -10.99
C ARG A 265 -0.16 9.93 -11.02
N THR A 266 0.84 9.33 -11.65
CA THR A 266 2.19 9.90 -11.76
C THR A 266 2.81 9.66 -13.14
N GLY A 267 3.68 10.55 -13.56
CA GLY A 267 4.49 10.38 -14.77
C GLY A 267 3.68 9.96 -15.99
N PRO A 268 3.98 8.79 -16.58
CA PRO A 268 3.32 8.33 -17.81
C PRO A 268 1.84 7.95 -17.65
N ASP A 269 1.35 7.80 -16.40
CA ASP A 269 -0.07 7.48 -16.13
C ASP A 269 -0.95 8.75 -16.16
N LEU A 270 -0.36 9.94 -16.21
CA LEU A 270 -1.05 11.22 -16.34
C LEU A 270 -1.55 11.42 -17.76
N SER A 271 -2.83 11.72 -17.90
CA SER A 271 -3.41 12.09 -19.20
C SER A 271 -3.11 13.55 -19.56
N PRO A 272 -3.21 13.93 -20.84
CA PRO A 272 -3.15 15.34 -21.24
C PRO A 272 -4.20 16.22 -20.53
N GLU A 273 -5.36 15.66 -20.22
CA GLU A 273 -6.43 16.34 -19.48
C GLU A 273 -6.03 16.60 -18.01
N ASP A 274 -5.36 15.65 -17.36
CA ASP A 274 -4.85 15.83 -16.00
C ASP A 274 -3.86 17.01 -15.91
N LEU A 275 -3.01 17.17 -16.93
CA LEU A 275 -2.03 18.26 -17.00
C LEU A 275 -2.69 19.61 -17.36
N THR A 276 -3.67 19.60 -18.25
CA THR A 276 -4.43 20.81 -18.62
C THR A 276 -5.23 21.34 -17.44
N THR A 277 -5.95 20.46 -16.73
CA THR A 277 -6.73 20.79 -15.54
C THR A 277 -5.84 21.35 -14.42
N ALA A 278 -4.63 20.82 -14.28
CA ALA A 278 -3.65 21.31 -13.33
C ALA A 278 -2.95 22.60 -13.76
N ALA A 279 -3.16 23.07 -14.99
CA ALA A 279 -2.40 24.15 -15.61
C ALA A 279 -0.87 23.91 -15.51
N TRP A 280 -0.41 22.73 -15.95
CA TRP A 280 1.00 22.34 -15.88
C TRP A 280 1.88 23.40 -16.52
N PRO A 281 2.79 24.07 -15.77
CA PRO A 281 3.46 25.29 -16.24
C PRO A 281 4.77 25.02 -16.98
N LEU A 282 5.25 23.77 -17.01
CA LEU A 282 6.59 23.43 -17.51
C LEU A 282 6.52 22.84 -18.94
N VAL A 283 7.55 23.13 -19.73
CA VAL A 283 7.68 22.56 -21.09
C VAL A 283 7.96 21.05 -21.03
N ARG A 284 8.68 20.59 -19.99
CA ARG A 284 8.94 19.17 -19.79
C ARG A 284 7.69 18.42 -19.33
N SER A 285 7.63 17.14 -19.66
CA SER A 285 6.66 16.22 -19.04
C SER A 285 6.98 15.97 -17.55
N PRO A 286 5.99 15.55 -16.74
CA PRO A 286 6.24 15.08 -15.38
C PRO A 286 7.26 13.93 -15.34
N TYR A 287 8.10 13.92 -14.32
CA TYR A 287 9.02 12.80 -14.08
C TYR A 287 8.25 11.53 -13.69
N LEU A 288 8.90 10.36 -13.71
CA LEU A 288 8.29 9.05 -13.52
C LEU A 288 7.35 8.95 -12.30
N LEU A 289 7.71 9.55 -11.17
CA LEU A 289 6.95 9.52 -9.91
C LEU A 289 6.32 10.89 -9.59
N GLU A 290 6.44 11.87 -10.48
CA GLU A 290 5.88 13.21 -10.30
C GLU A 290 4.39 13.21 -10.64
N THR A 291 3.61 13.91 -9.83
CA THR A 291 2.18 14.11 -10.06
C THR A 291 1.94 15.18 -11.12
N ASN A 292 0.70 15.57 -11.35
CA ASN A 292 0.35 16.73 -12.18
C ASN A 292 0.67 18.09 -11.51
N ARG A 293 1.44 18.09 -10.42
CA ARG A 293 1.96 19.30 -9.75
C ARG A 293 3.48 19.23 -9.73
N PRO A 294 4.19 20.22 -10.33
CA PRO A 294 5.65 20.22 -10.39
C PRO A 294 6.28 20.16 -9.01
N GLY A 295 7.19 19.20 -8.76
CA GLY A 295 7.83 19.02 -7.47
C GLY A 295 7.01 18.30 -6.40
N VAL A 296 5.82 17.79 -6.75
CA VAL A 296 5.03 16.90 -5.90
C VAL A 296 5.09 15.48 -6.45
N PHE A 297 5.65 14.57 -5.69
CA PHE A 297 5.85 13.17 -6.06
C PHE A 297 4.94 12.26 -5.24
N ALA A 298 4.60 11.10 -5.77
CA ALA A 298 3.90 10.05 -5.03
C ALA A 298 4.65 8.73 -5.14
N VAL A 299 4.82 8.04 -4.01
CA VAL A 299 5.61 6.81 -3.90
C VAL A 299 4.94 5.78 -2.99
N GLY A 300 5.22 4.51 -3.23
CA GLY A 300 4.66 3.41 -2.46
C GLY A 300 3.18 3.18 -2.75
N ASP A 301 2.48 2.63 -1.78
CA ASP A 301 1.14 2.07 -1.96
C ASP A 301 0.04 3.10 -2.28
N VAL A 302 0.29 4.39 -2.07
CA VAL A 302 -0.64 5.48 -2.43
C VAL A 302 -0.68 5.74 -3.93
N ARG A 303 0.37 5.35 -4.67
CA ARG A 303 0.50 5.55 -6.11
C ARG A 303 -0.25 4.48 -6.92
N GLY A 304 -0.90 4.88 -8.00
CA GLY A 304 -1.47 3.99 -9.01
C GLY A 304 -0.37 3.12 -9.65
N GLY A 305 -0.70 1.87 -10.00
CA GLY A 305 0.24 0.94 -10.64
C GLY A 305 1.41 0.45 -9.78
N ASN A 306 1.51 0.85 -8.50
CA ASN A 306 2.57 0.40 -7.59
C ASN A 306 2.49 -1.12 -7.33
N ILE A 307 3.66 -1.77 -7.31
CA ILE A 307 3.78 -3.16 -6.84
C ILE A 307 3.89 -3.13 -5.32
N LYS A 308 2.86 -3.61 -4.64
CA LYS A 308 2.74 -3.57 -3.17
C LYS A 308 3.74 -4.52 -2.49
N ARG A 309 4.99 -4.06 -2.44
CA ARG A 309 6.14 -4.71 -1.81
C ARG A 309 7.02 -3.67 -1.12
N VAL A 310 7.60 -4.05 0.01
CA VAL A 310 8.55 -3.19 0.75
C VAL A 310 9.72 -2.74 -0.14
N ALA A 311 10.31 -3.65 -0.90
CA ALA A 311 11.43 -3.33 -1.80
C ALA A 311 11.04 -2.32 -2.89
N SER A 312 9.84 -2.44 -3.49
CA SER A 312 9.34 -1.49 -4.48
C SER A 312 9.12 -0.12 -3.87
N ALA A 313 8.51 -0.06 -2.68
CA ALA A 313 8.27 1.17 -1.94
C ALA A 313 9.59 1.90 -1.61
N VAL A 314 10.60 1.16 -1.12
CA VAL A 314 11.95 1.70 -0.84
C VAL A 314 12.60 2.22 -2.12
N GLY A 315 12.53 1.47 -3.22
CA GLY A 315 13.07 1.89 -4.51
C GLY A 315 12.42 3.16 -5.04
N GLU A 316 11.09 3.26 -4.98
CA GLU A 316 10.38 4.49 -5.40
C GLU A 316 10.74 5.69 -4.54
N GLY A 317 10.85 5.54 -3.20
CA GLY A 317 11.29 6.61 -2.31
C GLY A 317 12.67 7.14 -2.68
N SER A 318 13.61 6.25 -2.94
CA SER A 318 14.97 6.59 -3.37
C SER A 318 14.99 7.30 -4.74
N ILE A 319 14.27 6.77 -5.74
CA ILE A 319 14.20 7.36 -7.08
C ILE A 319 13.58 8.76 -7.06
N ALA A 320 12.53 8.96 -6.24
CA ALA A 320 11.87 10.27 -6.14
C ALA A 320 12.82 11.36 -5.66
N VAL A 321 13.75 11.07 -4.74
CA VAL A 321 14.75 12.04 -4.25
C VAL A 321 15.64 12.55 -5.40
N ALA A 322 16.07 11.67 -6.30
CA ALA A 322 16.85 12.10 -7.46
C ALA A 322 16.09 13.11 -8.34
N PHE A 323 14.78 12.96 -8.48
CA PHE A 323 13.94 13.93 -9.18
C PHE A 323 13.68 15.20 -8.36
N VAL A 324 13.57 15.11 -7.04
CA VAL A 324 13.50 16.28 -6.14
C VAL A 324 14.69 17.19 -6.38
N HIS A 325 15.93 16.67 -6.39
CA HIS A 325 17.12 17.44 -6.70
C HIS A 325 17.06 18.15 -8.06
N GLN A 326 16.47 17.51 -9.07
CA GLN A 326 16.31 18.14 -10.39
C GLN A 326 15.30 19.30 -10.34
N VAL A 327 14.22 19.16 -9.60
CA VAL A 327 13.20 20.22 -9.46
C VAL A 327 13.74 21.40 -8.64
N LEU A 328 14.48 21.16 -7.55
CA LEU A 328 15.02 22.22 -6.71
C LEU A 328 16.10 23.08 -7.37
N ARG A 329 16.66 22.61 -8.50
CA ARG A 329 17.66 23.35 -9.33
C ARG A 329 17.00 24.17 -10.45
N GLN A 330 15.71 24.02 -10.69
CA GLN A 330 14.93 24.77 -11.71
C GLN A 330 14.42 26.11 -11.14
#